data_01c998427d14ad499925e336dfea4756
#
_entry.id   01c998427d14ad499925e336dfea4756
#
_cell.length_a   1.000
_cell.length_b   1.000
_cell.length_c   1.000
_cell.angle_alpha   90.00
_cell.angle_beta   90.00
_cell.angle_gamma   90.00
#
_symmetry.space_group_name_H-M   'P 1'
#
loop_
_entity.id
_entity.type
_entity.pdbx_description
1 polymer ?
#
loop_
_entity_poly.entity_id
_entity_poly.type
_entity_poly.pdbx_seq_one_letter_code
_entity_poly.pdbx_strand_id
1 'polypeptide(L)'
;MQSRCIQQAPELRVPWWIDGEGRSMAPLKLSDLGDGFKVIFCFQHWCPGCHSHGFPTLQKLIKALGDRGFAFAAVQTVFEGAESNTFERLRETQLRYGLNIPFGHDPAIGRASSLMADYGTRGMPWFLVIDPLDEVLYSDFELDERQLIGAFGASNDGLKAA
;
A
#
# COMPACT_ATOMS: atom_id res chain seq x y z
N MET A 1 -8.04 6.07 -29.40
CA MET A 1 -8.16 5.17 -28.23
C MET A 1 -6.78 4.76 -27.76
N GLN A 2 -6.35 5.30 -26.65
CA GLN A 2 -5.13 4.80 -26.02
C GLN A 2 -5.46 3.47 -25.37
N SER A 3 -4.83 2.43 -25.87
CA SER A 3 -4.81 1.11 -25.25
C SER A 3 -4.21 1.28 -23.86
N ARG A 4 -5.01 1.25 -22.81
CA ARG A 4 -4.47 1.12 -21.46
C ARG A 4 -3.79 -0.25 -21.43
N CYS A 5 -2.47 -0.25 -21.38
CA CYS A 5 -1.75 -1.47 -21.05
C CYS A 5 -2.15 -1.82 -19.61
N ILE A 6 -3.06 -2.75 -19.47
CA ILE A 6 -3.43 -3.33 -18.19
C ILE A 6 -2.21 -4.09 -17.71
N GLN A 7 -1.58 -3.60 -16.65
CA GLN A 7 -0.41 -4.25 -16.07
C GLN A 7 -0.84 -5.25 -15.01
N GLN A 8 -0.52 -6.50 -15.22
CA GLN A 8 -0.67 -7.53 -14.20
C GLN A 8 0.24 -7.18 -13.01
N ALA A 9 -0.30 -7.21 -11.81
CA ALA A 9 0.45 -6.92 -10.60
C ALA A 9 1.51 -8.00 -10.37
N PRO A 10 2.81 -7.65 -10.34
CA PRO A 10 3.86 -8.62 -9.97
C PRO A 10 3.66 -9.13 -8.55
N GLU A 11 4.00 -10.41 -8.29
CA GLU A 11 3.99 -10.93 -6.93
C GLU A 11 4.99 -10.16 -6.08
N LEU A 12 4.64 -9.94 -4.82
CA LEU A 12 5.49 -9.20 -3.90
C LEU A 12 6.74 -10.00 -3.56
N ARG A 13 7.92 -9.36 -3.65
CA ARG A 13 9.21 -9.94 -3.26
C ARG A 13 9.78 -9.26 -2.02
N VAL A 14 8.93 -8.58 -1.27
CA VAL A 14 9.30 -7.91 -0.01
C VAL A 14 9.62 -8.98 1.04
N PRO A 15 10.85 -9.01 1.60
CA PRO A 15 11.29 -10.16 2.41
C PRO A 15 10.85 -10.12 3.86
N TRP A 16 10.66 -8.95 4.44
CA TRP A 16 10.45 -8.80 5.89
C TRP A 16 9.10 -8.18 6.17
N TRP A 17 8.32 -8.84 7.03
CA TRP A 17 6.95 -8.38 7.33
C TRP A 17 6.63 -8.51 8.81
N ILE A 18 5.79 -7.59 9.29
CA ILE A 18 5.06 -7.71 10.56
C ILE A 18 3.56 -7.70 10.25
N ASP A 19 2.80 -8.44 11.06
CA ASP A 19 1.34 -8.44 10.93
C ASP A 19 0.73 -7.18 11.57
N GLY A 20 -0.60 -7.06 11.53
CA GLY A 20 -1.30 -5.90 12.07
C GLY A 20 -1.09 -5.67 13.57
N GLU A 21 -0.58 -6.66 14.29
CA GLU A 21 -0.28 -6.59 15.73
C GLU A 21 1.21 -6.42 16.01
N GLY A 22 2.02 -6.32 14.97
CA GLY A 22 3.46 -6.09 15.09
C GLY A 22 4.29 -7.36 15.25
N ARG A 23 3.70 -8.53 15.02
CA ARG A 23 4.42 -9.81 15.10
C ARG A 23 5.08 -10.12 13.77
N SER A 24 6.29 -10.67 13.81
CA SER A 24 6.97 -11.15 12.60
C SER A 24 6.12 -12.22 11.91
N MET A 25 6.04 -12.13 10.59
CA MET A 25 5.29 -13.08 9.79
C MET A 25 6.10 -13.52 8.58
N ALA A 26 5.66 -14.59 7.93
CA ALA A 26 6.22 -15.04 6.67
C ALA A 26 6.00 -13.99 5.57
N PRO A 27 6.83 -13.97 4.51
CA PRO A 27 6.65 -13.01 3.42
C PRO A 27 5.23 -13.02 2.87
N LEU A 28 4.62 -11.84 2.79
CA LEU A 28 3.25 -11.65 2.36
C LEU A 28 3.16 -11.83 0.84
N LYS A 29 2.17 -12.59 0.40
CA LYS A 29 1.80 -12.72 -1.01
C LYS A 29 0.56 -11.88 -1.29
N LEU A 30 0.35 -11.49 -2.54
CA LEU A 30 -0.86 -10.75 -2.92
C LEU A 30 -2.13 -11.50 -2.51
N SER A 31 -2.15 -12.82 -2.67
CA SER A 31 -3.29 -13.66 -2.30
C SER A 31 -3.60 -13.64 -0.80
N ASP A 32 -2.62 -13.35 0.04
CA ASP A 32 -2.84 -13.23 1.49
C ASP A 32 -3.70 -12.02 1.84
N LEU A 33 -3.80 -11.04 0.94
CA LEU A 33 -4.67 -9.87 1.10
C LEU A 33 -6.11 -10.13 0.66
N GLY A 34 -6.43 -11.35 0.23
CA GLY A 34 -7.79 -11.73 -0.16
C GLY A 34 -8.06 -11.60 -1.66
N ASP A 35 -9.32 -11.77 -2.04
CA ASP A 35 -9.74 -11.82 -3.43
C ASP A 35 -10.32 -10.49 -3.96
N GLY A 36 -10.37 -9.47 -3.13
CA GLY A 36 -10.92 -8.17 -3.48
C GLY A 36 -9.88 -7.17 -3.95
N PHE A 37 -10.22 -5.90 -3.84
CA PHE A 37 -9.29 -4.82 -4.12
C PHE A 37 -8.19 -4.74 -3.06
N LYS A 38 -7.00 -4.36 -3.48
CA LYS A 38 -5.83 -4.24 -2.61
C LYS A 38 -5.21 -2.86 -2.79
N VAL A 39 -4.88 -2.23 -1.68
CA VAL A 39 -4.12 -0.97 -1.69
C VAL A 39 -2.78 -1.23 -1.01
N ILE A 40 -1.70 -0.95 -1.74
CA ILE A 40 -0.35 -1.03 -1.20
C ILE A 40 0.21 0.38 -1.13
N PHE A 41 0.54 0.80 0.07
CA PHE A 41 1.10 2.11 0.34
C PHE A 41 2.60 2.00 0.57
N CYS A 42 3.39 2.72 -0.24
CA CYS A 42 4.84 2.70 -0.14
C CYS A 42 5.33 3.96 0.56
N PHE A 43 6.23 3.79 1.54
CA PHE A 43 6.72 4.87 2.39
C PHE A 43 8.17 4.63 2.80
N GLN A 44 8.76 5.62 3.45
CA GLN A 44 9.97 5.47 4.26
C GLN A 44 9.71 6.10 5.63
N HIS A 45 10.36 5.59 6.67
CA HIS A 45 10.22 6.12 8.03
C HIS A 45 10.59 7.60 8.05
N TRP A 46 11.69 7.96 7.39
CA TRP A 46 12.11 9.34 7.22
C TRP A 46 11.61 9.86 5.87
N CYS A 47 10.40 10.37 5.85
CA CYS A 47 9.78 10.90 4.62
C CYS A 47 8.69 11.90 5.01
N PRO A 48 8.97 13.22 4.92
CA PRO A 48 7.99 14.25 5.32
C PRO A 48 6.65 14.13 4.61
N GLY A 49 6.64 13.89 3.30
CA GLY A 49 5.40 13.74 2.53
C GLY A 49 4.59 12.52 2.91
N CYS A 50 5.25 11.43 3.32
CA CYS A 50 4.59 10.23 3.81
C CYS A 50 3.80 10.53 5.08
N HIS A 51 4.37 11.32 5.98
CA HIS A 51 3.74 11.65 7.26
C HIS A 51 2.71 12.76 7.14
N SER A 52 2.92 13.77 6.29
CA SER A 52 2.00 14.90 6.14
C SER A 52 0.78 14.57 5.27
N HIS A 53 0.92 13.73 4.25
CA HIS A 53 -0.15 13.42 3.30
C HIS A 53 -0.41 11.93 3.16
N GLY A 54 0.63 11.10 3.03
CA GLY A 54 0.50 9.69 2.70
C GLY A 54 -0.28 8.90 3.76
N PHE A 55 0.20 8.86 4.98
CA PHE A 55 -0.47 8.12 6.05
C PHE A 55 -1.86 8.67 6.37
N PRO A 56 -2.10 9.98 6.43
CA PRO A 56 -3.46 10.50 6.59
C PRO A 56 -4.42 10.05 5.49
N THR A 57 -3.98 10.02 4.23
CA THR A 57 -4.79 9.49 3.12
C THR A 57 -5.08 8.01 3.32
N LEU A 58 -4.06 7.23 3.69
CA LEU A 58 -4.22 5.79 3.95
C LEU A 58 -5.23 5.54 5.08
N GLN A 59 -5.16 6.31 6.17
CA GLN A 59 -6.12 6.19 7.27
C GLN A 59 -7.56 6.43 6.82
N LYS A 60 -7.78 7.43 5.97
CA LYS A 60 -9.11 7.72 5.42
C LYS A 60 -9.61 6.59 4.51
N LEU A 61 -8.73 6.03 3.70
CA LEU A 61 -9.08 4.90 2.83
C LEU A 61 -9.47 3.67 3.64
N ILE A 62 -8.70 3.34 4.68
CA ILE A 62 -8.98 2.19 5.54
C ILE A 62 -10.33 2.37 6.23
N LYS A 63 -10.59 3.56 6.77
CA LYS A 63 -11.84 3.85 7.46
C LYS A 63 -13.05 3.73 6.54
N ALA A 64 -12.93 4.19 5.31
CA ALA A 64 -14.05 4.23 4.37
C ALA A 64 -14.23 2.92 3.60
N LEU A 65 -13.17 2.21 3.28
CA LEU A 65 -13.17 1.08 2.34
C LEU A 65 -12.80 -0.26 2.98
N GLY A 66 -12.32 -0.26 4.22
CA GLY A 66 -11.94 -1.50 4.90
C GLY A 66 -13.06 -2.52 5.01
N ASP A 67 -14.29 -2.06 5.17
CA ASP A 67 -15.48 -2.91 5.25
C ASP A 67 -16.14 -3.15 3.87
N ARG A 68 -15.50 -2.71 2.80
CA ARG A 68 -16.04 -2.77 1.44
C ARG A 68 -15.25 -3.71 0.52
N GLY A 69 -14.54 -4.67 1.09
CA GLY A 69 -13.77 -5.64 0.32
C GLY A 69 -12.38 -5.17 -0.08
N PHE A 70 -11.90 -4.05 0.49
CA PHE A 70 -10.53 -3.58 0.29
C PHE A 70 -9.62 -4.12 1.38
N ALA A 71 -8.46 -4.62 0.98
CA ALA A 71 -7.39 -4.97 1.90
C ALA A 71 -6.21 -4.00 1.72
N PHE A 72 -5.43 -3.81 2.78
CA PHE A 72 -4.38 -2.80 2.81
C PHE A 72 -3.08 -3.39 3.34
N ALA A 73 -1.97 -2.94 2.77
CA ALA A 73 -0.63 -3.20 3.28
C ALA A 73 0.23 -1.95 3.09
N ALA A 74 1.15 -1.72 4.01
CA ALA A 74 2.13 -0.64 3.89
C ALA A 74 3.51 -1.26 3.73
N VAL A 75 4.33 -0.72 2.82
CA VAL A 75 5.66 -1.24 2.55
C VAL A 75 6.67 -0.11 2.60
N GLN A 76 7.67 -0.26 3.46
CA GLN A 76 8.82 0.63 3.47
C GLN A 76 9.76 0.23 2.34
N THR A 77 9.67 1.00 1.23
CA THR A 77 10.50 0.75 0.04
C THR A 77 11.74 1.63 0.12
N VAL A 78 12.86 1.04 0.50
CA VAL A 78 14.07 1.80 0.77
C VAL A 78 14.88 2.03 -0.51
N PHE A 79 15.22 3.28 -0.79
CA PHE A 79 16.18 3.62 -1.86
C PHE A 79 17.28 4.55 -1.35
N GLU A 80 17.10 5.19 -0.20
CA GLU A 80 18.08 6.06 0.43
C GLU A 80 17.91 6.01 1.95
N GLY A 81 18.91 6.44 2.71
CA GLY A 81 18.83 6.54 4.16
C GLY A 81 18.56 5.21 4.84
N ALA A 82 19.25 4.15 4.43
CA ALA A 82 19.04 2.80 4.97
C ALA A 82 19.16 2.74 6.50
N GLU A 83 20.04 3.52 7.08
CA GLU A 83 20.26 3.56 8.52
C GLU A 83 19.10 4.21 9.29
N SER A 84 18.28 5.02 8.63
CA SER A 84 17.10 5.66 9.22
C SER A 84 15.81 4.90 8.90
N ASN A 85 15.81 4.15 7.79
CA ASN A 85 14.64 3.43 7.29
C ASN A 85 14.85 1.93 7.50
N THR A 86 14.71 1.48 8.75
CA THR A 86 15.02 0.11 9.15
C THR A 86 13.76 -0.72 9.40
N PHE A 87 13.92 -2.03 9.36
CA PHE A 87 12.84 -2.96 9.71
C PHE A 87 12.30 -2.72 11.13
N GLU A 88 13.17 -2.44 12.07
CA GLU A 88 12.79 -2.23 13.47
C GLU A 88 11.87 -1.04 13.66
N ARG A 89 11.93 -0.06 12.76
CA ARG A 89 11.07 1.14 12.83
C ARG A 89 9.66 0.93 12.29
N LEU A 90 9.39 -0.20 11.66
CA LEU A 90 8.04 -0.48 11.12
C LEU A 90 6.98 -0.43 12.21
N ARG A 91 7.24 -1.10 13.34
CA ARG A 91 6.28 -1.15 14.44
C ARG A 91 6.01 0.24 15.02
N GLU A 92 7.02 1.06 15.11
CA GLU A 92 6.92 2.45 15.57
C GLU A 92 5.95 3.24 14.69
N THR A 93 6.12 3.15 13.38
CA THR A 93 5.24 3.81 12.42
C THR A 93 3.81 3.26 12.45
N GLN A 94 3.68 1.95 12.53
CA GLN A 94 2.39 1.27 12.62
C GLN A 94 1.59 1.74 13.84
N LEU A 95 2.25 1.84 15.00
CA LEU A 95 1.62 2.31 16.23
C LEU A 95 1.29 3.81 16.16
N ARG A 96 2.18 4.61 15.57
CA ARG A 96 1.99 6.05 15.44
C ARG A 96 0.67 6.38 14.73
N TYR A 97 0.33 5.62 13.70
CA TYR A 97 -0.88 5.88 12.91
C TYR A 97 -2.05 4.96 13.27
N GLY A 98 -1.88 4.08 14.25
CA GLY A 98 -2.92 3.18 14.71
C GLY A 98 -3.41 2.21 13.62
N LEU A 99 -2.50 1.70 12.80
CA LEU A 99 -2.83 0.89 11.65
C LEU A 99 -2.72 -0.60 11.96
N ASN A 100 -3.85 -1.31 11.90
CA ASN A 100 -3.90 -2.76 12.10
C ASN A 100 -3.87 -3.47 10.74
N ILE A 101 -2.80 -3.23 9.99
CA ILE A 101 -2.55 -3.83 8.67
C ILE A 101 -1.11 -4.33 8.63
N PRO A 102 -0.77 -5.28 7.73
CA PRO A 102 0.61 -5.71 7.57
C PRO A 102 1.52 -4.58 7.10
N PHE A 103 2.73 -4.55 7.67
CA PHE A 103 3.80 -3.64 7.26
C PHE A 103 4.99 -4.46 6.77
N GLY A 104 5.47 -4.14 5.58
CA GLY A 104 6.64 -4.78 4.98
C GLY A 104 7.84 -3.87 4.94
N HIS A 105 9.04 -4.49 4.98
CA HIS A 105 10.30 -3.79 4.80
C HIS A 105 11.01 -4.35 3.59
N ASP A 106 11.23 -3.49 2.60
CA ASP A 106 11.84 -3.86 1.33
C ASP A 106 13.17 -3.12 1.17
N PRO A 107 14.27 -3.74 1.59
CA PRO A 107 15.56 -3.07 1.56
C PRO A 107 16.04 -2.83 0.14
N ALA A 108 16.85 -1.79 -0.04
CA ALA A 108 17.42 -1.48 -1.35
C ALA A 108 18.40 -2.59 -1.78
N ILE A 109 18.25 -3.02 -3.02
CA ILE A 109 19.21 -3.87 -3.71
C ILE A 109 19.80 -3.01 -4.82
N GLY A 110 21.03 -2.49 -4.60
CA GLY A 110 21.58 -1.46 -5.47
C GLY A 110 20.88 -0.12 -5.23
N ARG A 111 20.19 0.42 -6.25
CA ARG A 111 19.56 1.75 -6.21
C ARG A 111 18.09 1.76 -5.84
N ALA A 112 17.46 0.59 -5.77
CA ALA A 112 16.02 0.49 -5.53
C ALA A 112 15.67 -0.79 -4.81
N SER A 113 14.54 -0.79 -4.12
CA SER A 113 13.97 -2.00 -3.52
C SER A 113 13.29 -2.85 -4.60
N SER A 114 12.98 -4.11 -4.26
CA SER A 114 12.35 -5.04 -5.20
C SER A 114 10.99 -4.53 -5.70
N LEU A 115 10.17 -3.98 -4.81
CA LEU A 115 8.86 -3.45 -5.17
C LEU A 115 8.99 -2.26 -6.12
N MET A 116 9.93 -1.37 -5.86
CA MET A 116 10.19 -0.23 -6.75
C MET A 116 10.55 -0.70 -8.15
N ALA A 117 11.42 -1.70 -8.25
CA ALA A 117 11.84 -2.26 -9.53
C ALA A 117 10.68 -2.95 -10.25
N ASP A 118 9.90 -3.78 -9.54
CA ASP A 118 8.84 -4.59 -10.12
C ASP A 118 7.62 -3.77 -10.53
N TYR A 119 7.26 -2.76 -9.76
CA TYR A 119 6.07 -1.93 -10.01
C TYR A 119 6.39 -0.61 -10.70
N GLY A 120 7.66 -0.27 -10.85
CA GLY A 120 8.07 0.98 -11.48
C GLY A 120 7.72 2.22 -10.67
N THR A 121 7.71 2.11 -9.34
CA THR A 121 7.47 3.28 -8.49
C THR A 121 8.68 4.19 -8.49
N ARG A 122 8.46 5.51 -8.36
CA ARG A 122 9.51 6.49 -8.54
C ARG A 122 9.84 7.29 -7.28
N GLY A 123 9.31 6.86 -6.15
CA GLY A 123 9.58 7.54 -4.87
C GLY A 123 8.49 7.27 -3.85
N MET A 124 8.37 8.14 -2.86
CA MET A 124 7.40 8.06 -1.77
C MET A 124 6.85 9.44 -1.43
N PRO A 125 5.62 9.51 -0.90
CA PRO A 125 4.67 8.40 -0.78
C PRO A 125 4.24 7.87 -2.13
N TRP A 126 3.84 6.61 -2.21
CA TRP A 126 3.35 6.00 -3.45
C TRP A 126 2.17 5.10 -3.15
N PHE A 127 1.14 5.16 -3.98
CA PHE A 127 -0.08 4.37 -3.83
C PHE A 127 -0.25 3.44 -5.01
N LEU A 128 -0.48 2.17 -4.71
CA LEU A 128 -0.85 1.16 -5.70
C LEU A 128 -2.25 0.67 -5.38
N VAL A 129 -3.13 0.68 -6.36
CA VAL A 129 -4.46 0.08 -6.23
C VAL A 129 -4.53 -1.08 -7.22
N ILE A 130 -4.81 -2.25 -6.70
CA ILE A 130 -4.85 -3.50 -7.47
C ILE A 130 -6.28 -4.03 -7.40
N ASP A 131 -6.85 -4.41 -8.54
CA ASP A 131 -8.21 -4.91 -8.62
C ASP A 131 -8.32 -6.41 -8.27
N PRO A 132 -9.55 -6.97 -8.21
CA PRO A 132 -9.73 -8.40 -7.89
C PRO A 132 -9.13 -9.37 -8.92
N LEU A 133 -8.79 -8.91 -10.11
CA LEU A 133 -8.11 -9.71 -11.13
C LEU A 133 -6.59 -9.56 -11.08
N ASP A 134 -6.07 -8.94 -10.03
CA ASP A 134 -4.66 -8.63 -9.83
C ASP A 134 -4.07 -7.74 -10.93
N GLU A 135 -4.87 -6.82 -11.43
CA GLU A 135 -4.43 -5.79 -12.36
C GLU A 135 -4.20 -4.46 -11.62
N VAL A 136 -3.12 -3.77 -11.98
CA VAL A 136 -2.81 -2.47 -11.37
C VAL A 136 -3.71 -1.40 -11.98
N LEU A 137 -4.67 -0.91 -11.20
CA LEU A 137 -5.58 0.15 -11.60
C LEU A 137 -4.99 1.54 -11.47
N TYR A 138 -4.14 1.73 -10.47
CA TYR A 138 -3.60 3.03 -10.11
C TYR A 138 -2.21 2.89 -9.54
N SER A 139 -1.31 3.78 -9.95
CA SER A 139 0.08 3.80 -9.49
C SER A 139 0.61 5.22 -9.60
N ASP A 140 0.71 5.94 -8.49
CA ASP A 140 1.20 7.33 -8.48
C ASP A 140 1.57 7.78 -7.05
N PHE A 141 2.23 8.94 -6.96
CA PHE A 141 2.61 9.60 -5.71
C PHE A 141 1.41 10.03 -4.88
N GLU A 142 0.36 10.53 -5.52
CA GLU A 142 -0.82 11.06 -4.85
C GLU A 142 -2.04 10.26 -5.24
N LEU A 143 -2.93 10.09 -4.27
CA LEU A 143 -4.21 9.46 -4.52
C LEU A 143 -5.29 10.35 -3.93
N ASP A 144 -6.27 10.74 -4.76
CA ASP A 144 -7.43 11.48 -4.28
C ASP A 144 -8.39 10.49 -3.62
N GLU A 145 -8.35 10.43 -2.28
CA GLU A 145 -9.18 9.52 -1.52
C GLU A 145 -10.67 9.75 -1.75
N ARG A 146 -11.07 10.98 -2.05
CA ARG A 146 -12.48 11.29 -2.31
C ARG A 146 -12.99 10.65 -3.59
N GLN A 147 -12.16 10.61 -4.63
CA GLN A 147 -12.51 9.95 -5.88
C GLN A 147 -12.65 8.45 -5.70
N LEU A 148 -11.70 7.84 -5.02
CA LEU A 148 -11.72 6.39 -4.79
C LEU A 148 -12.89 5.99 -3.88
N ILE A 149 -13.08 6.70 -2.79
CA ILE A 149 -14.20 6.48 -1.86
C ILE A 149 -15.54 6.69 -2.57
N GLY A 150 -15.65 7.73 -3.39
CA GLY A 150 -16.86 8.00 -4.16
C GLY A 150 -17.18 6.89 -5.16
N ALA A 151 -16.16 6.35 -5.82
CA ALA A 151 -16.35 5.29 -6.81
C ALA A 151 -16.80 3.96 -6.19
N PHE A 152 -16.27 3.60 -5.02
CA PHE A 152 -16.50 2.27 -4.42
C PHE A 152 -17.36 2.31 -3.17
N GLY A 153 -17.29 3.37 -2.37
CA GLY A 153 -18.10 3.53 -1.17
C GLY A 153 -19.56 3.81 -1.49
N ALA A 154 -19.83 4.78 -2.36
CA ALA A 154 -21.18 5.20 -2.71
C ALA A 154 -21.96 4.15 -3.50
N SER A 155 -21.30 3.37 -4.37
CA SER A 155 -21.97 2.34 -5.17
C SER A 155 -22.58 1.23 -4.30
N ASN A 156 -21.92 0.86 -3.19
CA ASN A 156 -22.43 -0.12 -2.25
C ASN A 156 -23.64 0.42 -1.49
N ASP A 157 -23.63 1.68 -1.11
CA ASP A 157 -24.76 2.31 -0.44
C ASP A 157 -25.97 2.44 -1.36
N GLY A 158 -25.73 2.72 -2.65
CA GLY A 158 -26.78 2.74 -3.67
C GLY A 158 -27.43 1.36 -3.85
N LEU A 159 -26.66 0.28 -3.83
CA LEU A 159 -27.15 -1.08 -3.93
C LEU A 159 -27.98 -1.49 -2.71
N LYS A 160 -27.62 -1.00 -1.52
CA LYS A 160 -28.38 -1.27 -0.28
C LYS A 160 -29.66 -0.47 -0.19
N ALA A 161 -29.73 0.68 -0.84
CA ALA A 161 -30.91 1.53 -0.84
C ALA A 161 -31.95 1.10 -1.86
N ALA A 162 -31.57 0.26 -2.78
CA ALA A 162 -32.47 -0.35 -3.75
C ALA A 162 -33.06 -1.65 -3.19
#